data_248449253a173648415da8f39f7844d9
#
_entry.id   248449253a173648415da8f39f7844d9
#
_cell.length_a   1.000
_cell.length_b   1.000
_cell.length_c   1.000
_cell.angle_alpha   90.00
_cell.angle_beta   90.00
_cell.angle_gamma   90.00
#
_symmetry.space_group_name_H-M   'P 1'
#
loop_
_entity.id
_entity.type
_entity.pdbx_description
1 polymer ?
#
loop_
_entity_poly.entity_id
_entity_poly.type
_entity_poly.pdbx_seq_one_letter_code
_entity_poly.pdbx_strand_id
1 'polypeptide(L)'
;MSADLPLDLTSLPARRGPRPRTTGAEIPHDQLEDFSPPAVREELVARARLLPGVVTGPSLVSEPGSLALRLPRIPERDRSFTAFLHPSVDEFGHVHRSGFLHLTVEPAALPALVDLGWAEPHPITRRPEFPDTIVMLYAPRDEEELEVATAVLRSSYAQAVTDGRSNSGVR
;
A
#
# COMPACT_ATOMS: atom_id res chain seq x y z
N MET A 1 -2.53 20.55 18.75
CA MET A 1 -2.02 19.63 17.71
C MET A 1 -2.40 18.23 18.13
N SER A 2 -3.52 17.73 17.65
CA SER A 2 -3.90 16.33 17.86
C SER A 2 -2.92 15.49 17.06
N ALA A 3 -2.07 14.72 17.75
CA ALA A 3 -1.41 13.60 17.14
C ALA A 3 -2.54 12.65 16.70
N ASP A 4 -2.76 12.55 15.39
CA ASP A 4 -3.64 11.53 14.83
C ASP A 4 -3.07 10.18 15.31
N LEU A 5 -3.76 9.58 16.29
CA LEU A 5 -3.49 8.20 16.67
C LEU A 5 -3.63 7.36 15.40
N PRO A 6 -2.70 6.44 15.13
CA PRO A 6 -2.82 5.56 13.99
C PRO A 6 -4.17 4.86 14.06
N LEU A 7 -4.93 4.94 12.96
CA LEU A 7 -6.22 4.27 12.87
C LEU A 7 -5.98 2.77 13.05
N ASP A 8 -6.67 2.18 14.01
CA ASP A 8 -6.62 0.73 14.20
C ASP A 8 -7.28 0.04 13.01
N LEU A 9 -6.46 -0.53 12.13
CA LEU A 9 -6.92 -1.21 10.93
C LEU A 9 -7.77 -2.46 11.21
N THR A 10 -7.74 -2.96 12.45
CA THR A 10 -8.59 -4.08 12.86
C THR A 10 -10.02 -3.65 13.21
N SER A 11 -10.25 -2.35 13.41
CA SER A 11 -11.55 -1.74 13.75
C SER A 11 -12.25 -1.06 12.57
N LEU A 12 -11.75 -1.23 11.35
CA LEU A 12 -12.36 -0.66 10.15
C LEU A 12 -13.77 -1.22 9.91
N PRO A 13 -14.69 -0.43 9.34
CA PRO A 13 -15.96 -0.98 8.85
C PRO A 13 -15.71 -1.92 7.67
N ALA A 14 -16.62 -2.86 7.43
CA ALA A 14 -16.57 -3.66 6.22
C ALA A 14 -16.76 -2.77 4.99
N ARG A 15 -16.05 -3.08 3.91
CA ARG A 15 -16.23 -2.40 2.61
C ARG A 15 -17.64 -2.65 2.09
N ARG A 16 -18.28 -1.64 1.56
CA ARG A 16 -19.64 -1.73 1.03
C ARG A 16 -19.67 -2.48 -0.31
N GLY A 17 -20.64 -3.36 -0.44
CA GLY A 17 -20.88 -4.13 -1.66
C GLY A 17 -19.92 -5.32 -1.83
N PRO A 18 -20.00 -6.02 -2.97
CA PRO A 18 -19.14 -7.15 -3.28
C PRO A 18 -17.68 -6.71 -3.49
N ARG A 19 -16.76 -7.66 -3.37
CA ARG A 19 -15.38 -7.44 -3.78
C ARG A 19 -15.34 -7.21 -5.29
N PRO A 20 -14.49 -6.29 -5.79
CA PRO A 20 -14.33 -6.10 -7.21
C PRO A 20 -13.73 -7.36 -7.85
N ARG A 21 -14.01 -7.58 -9.13
CA ARG A 21 -13.30 -8.61 -9.89
C ARG A 21 -11.86 -8.20 -10.08
N THR A 22 -10.98 -9.16 -9.96
CA THR A 22 -9.54 -9.02 -10.18
C THR A 22 -9.04 -10.12 -11.11
N THR A 23 -7.79 -10.07 -11.51
CA THR A 23 -7.14 -11.19 -12.21
C THR A 23 -6.82 -12.37 -11.29
N GLY A 24 -7.10 -12.25 -9.99
CA GLY A 24 -6.94 -13.30 -8.99
C GLY A 24 -5.51 -13.77 -8.86
N ALA A 25 -5.27 -15.04 -9.19
CA ALA A 25 -3.94 -15.67 -9.04
C ALA A 25 -2.94 -15.31 -10.15
N GLU A 26 -3.34 -14.55 -11.16
CA GLU A 26 -2.50 -14.22 -12.31
C GLU A 26 -1.64 -12.98 -12.05
N ILE A 27 -0.52 -12.90 -12.78
CA ILE A 27 0.36 -11.73 -12.85
C ILE A 27 0.43 -11.31 -14.32
N PRO A 28 0.15 -10.03 -14.63
CA PRO A 28 -0.08 -8.89 -13.71
C PRO A 28 -1.36 -9.05 -12.89
N HIS A 29 -1.30 -8.53 -11.64
CA HIS A 29 -2.41 -8.58 -10.68
C HIS A 29 -3.19 -7.27 -10.75
N ASP A 30 -4.34 -7.29 -11.39
CA ASP A 30 -5.13 -6.11 -11.72
C ASP A 30 -6.54 -6.19 -11.17
N GLN A 31 -7.04 -5.04 -10.69
CA GLN A 31 -8.46 -4.82 -10.45
C GLN A 31 -9.15 -4.50 -11.77
N LEU A 32 -10.28 -5.16 -12.06
CA LEU A 32 -10.95 -5.11 -13.37
C LEU A 32 -12.22 -4.26 -13.40
N GLU A 33 -12.69 -3.79 -12.26
CA GLU A 33 -13.91 -2.98 -12.11
C GLU A 33 -13.85 -2.15 -10.83
N ASP A 34 -14.88 -1.34 -10.54
CA ASP A 34 -14.97 -0.49 -9.34
C ASP A 34 -13.77 0.45 -9.17
N PHE A 35 -13.37 1.11 -10.25
CA PHE A 35 -12.22 2.02 -10.26
C PHE A 35 -12.51 3.32 -9.49
N SER A 36 -11.44 3.96 -9.02
CA SER A 36 -11.56 5.28 -8.44
C SER A 36 -12.01 6.30 -9.49
N PRO A 37 -12.97 7.18 -9.16
CA PRO A 37 -13.14 8.42 -9.92
C PRO A 37 -11.82 9.20 -9.96
N PRO A 38 -11.51 9.90 -11.07
CA PRO A 38 -10.25 10.64 -11.21
C PRO A 38 -9.94 11.56 -10.02
N ALA A 39 -10.92 12.30 -9.52
CA ALA A 39 -10.74 13.21 -8.38
C ALA A 39 -10.37 12.47 -7.08
N VAL A 40 -10.95 11.30 -6.83
CA VAL A 40 -10.63 10.46 -5.66
C VAL A 40 -9.20 9.93 -5.77
N ARG A 41 -8.80 9.46 -6.95
CA ARG A 41 -7.42 9.01 -7.18
C ARG A 41 -6.42 10.15 -7.03
N GLU A 42 -6.71 11.33 -7.57
CA GLU A 42 -5.84 12.51 -7.46
C GLU A 42 -5.66 12.93 -6.01
N GLU A 43 -6.72 12.91 -5.21
CA GLU A 43 -6.67 13.20 -3.78
C GLU A 43 -5.84 12.16 -3.01
N LEU A 44 -6.00 10.86 -3.32
CA LEU A 44 -5.17 9.80 -2.74
C LEU A 44 -3.69 10.03 -2.99
N VAL A 45 -3.34 10.38 -4.23
CA VAL A 45 -1.95 10.71 -4.62
C VAL A 45 -1.46 11.97 -3.90
N ALA A 46 -2.30 12.99 -3.79
CA ALA A 46 -1.96 14.21 -3.06
C ALA A 46 -1.65 13.91 -1.58
N ARG A 47 -2.46 13.10 -0.93
CA ARG A 47 -2.23 12.65 0.46
C ARG A 47 -0.95 11.84 0.60
N ALA A 48 -0.64 10.96 -0.35
CA ALA A 48 0.62 10.20 -0.36
C ALA A 48 1.85 11.11 -0.46
N ARG A 49 1.77 12.17 -1.27
CA ARG A 49 2.86 13.15 -1.43
C ARG A 49 3.12 14.00 -0.20
N LEU A 50 2.15 14.13 0.70
CA LEU A 50 2.31 14.84 1.97
C LEU A 50 3.04 14.03 3.04
N LEU A 51 3.24 12.73 2.84
CA LEU A 51 3.99 11.88 3.76
C LEU A 51 5.48 12.26 3.73
N PRO A 52 6.10 12.53 4.89
CA PRO A 52 7.48 13.00 4.95
C PRO A 52 8.48 12.08 4.28
N GLY A 53 9.27 12.60 3.34
CA GLY A 53 10.31 11.85 2.63
C GLY A 53 9.81 10.97 1.49
N VAL A 54 8.49 10.92 1.25
CA VAL A 54 7.95 10.20 0.10
C VAL A 54 8.24 10.96 -1.19
N VAL A 55 8.79 10.25 -2.15
CA VAL A 55 9.01 10.71 -3.53
C VAL A 55 8.18 9.86 -4.46
N THR A 56 7.44 10.52 -5.36
CA THR A 56 6.63 9.84 -6.37
C THR A 56 7.29 9.88 -7.74
N GLY A 57 7.09 8.85 -8.53
CA GLY A 57 7.61 8.74 -9.89
C GLY A 57 7.11 7.47 -10.57
N PRO A 58 7.59 7.13 -11.76
CA PRO A 58 7.27 5.86 -12.40
C PRO A 58 7.67 4.68 -11.51
N SER A 59 6.80 3.68 -11.39
CA SER A 59 7.15 2.44 -10.70
C SER A 59 8.20 1.65 -11.49
N LEU A 60 9.16 1.06 -10.77
CA LEU A 60 10.19 0.17 -11.33
C LEU A 60 9.76 -1.30 -11.32
N VAL A 61 8.68 -1.61 -10.63
CA VAL A 61 8.21 -2.99 -10.39
C VAL A 61 6.75 -3.21 -10.80
N SER A 62 6.16 -2.26 -11.55
CA SER A 62 4.78 -2.32 -11.99
C SER A 62 4.65 -1.90 -13.47
N GLU A 63 3.44 -1.98 -13.98
CA GLU A 63 3.11 -1.58 -15.35
C GLU A 63 3.36 -0.08 -15.60
N PRO A 64 3.60 0.32 -16.85
CA PRO A 64 3.73 1.72 -17.23
C PRO A 64 2.51 2.54 -16.82
N GLY A 65 2.75 3.66 -16.13
CA GLY A 65 1.71 4.56 -15.62
C GLY A 65 1.30 4.32 -14.17
N SER A 66 1.82 3.29 -13.51
CA SER A 66 1.76 3.15 -12.07
C SER A 66 2.68 4.17 -11.40
N LEU A 67 2.17 4.84 -10.38
CA LEU A 67 2.89 5.84 -9.61
C LEU A 67 3.52 5.23 -8.37
N ALA A 68 4.84 5.12 -8.35
CA ALA A 68 5.59 4.62 -7.21
C ALA A 68 5.53 5.58 -6.01
N LEU A 69 5.46 5.00 -4.82
CA LEU A 69 5.62 5.65 -3.52
C LEU A 69 6.96 5.18 -2.94
N ARG A 70 7.95 6.06 -2.97
CA ARG A 70 9.35 5.72 -2.72
C ARG A 70 9.89 6.44 -1.50
N LEU A 71 10.81 5.77 -0.80
CA LEU A 71 11.55 6.31 0.35
C LEU A 71 13.06 6.25 0.08
N PRO A 72 13.58 7.08 -0.84
CA PRO A 72 14.97 6.97 -1.31
C PRO A 72 16.01 7.27 -0.22
N ARG A 73 15.63 7.91 0.88
CA ARG A 73 16.52 8.18 2.03
C ARG A 73 16.77 6.96 2.92
N ILE A 74 16.00 5.88 2.73
CA ILE A 74 16.21 4.62 3.46
C ILE A 74 17.12 3.74 2.61
N PRO A 75 18.41 3.55 3.00
CA PRO A 75 19.32 2.74 2.22
C PRO A 75 18.89 1.27 2.22
N GLU A 76 19.28 0.53 1.18
CA GLU A 76 18.86 -0.87 0.99
C GLU A 76 19.10 -1.74 2.22
N ARG A 77 20.28 -1.61 2.87
CA ARG A 77 20.64 -2.38 4.08
C ARG A 77 19.72 -2.12 5.29
N ASP A 78 18.99 -0.99 5.30
CA ASP A 78 18.11 -0.59 6.39
C ASP A 78 16.64 -0.82 6.06
N ARG A 79 16.32 -1.36 4.87
CA ARG A 79 14.95 -1.68 4.48
C ARG A 79 14.52 -3.00 5.11
N SER A 80 13.38 -2.97 5.79
CA SER A 80 12.74 -4.20 6.25
C SER A 80 12.20 -5.00 5.08
N PHE A 81 12.39 -6.30 5.10
CA PHE A 81 11.86 -7.21 4.09
C PHE A 81 10.32 -7.16 3.99
N THR A 82 9.62 -6.89 5.09
CA THR A 82 8.16 -6.87 5.14
C THR A 82 7.54 -5.51 4.82
N ALA A 83 8.35 -4.46 4.67
CA ALA A 83 7.87 -3.09 4.54
C ALA A 83 8.10 -2.45 3.16
N PHE A 84 8.75 -3.15 2.24
CA PHE A 84 8.99 -2.73 0.87
C PHE A 84 8.54 -3.81 -0.10
N LEU A 85 8.17 -3.42 -1.32
CA LEU A 85 7.67 -4.36 -2.33
C LEU A 85 8.72 -5.38 -2.76
N HIS A 86 9.99 -5.02 -2.68
CA HIS A 86 11.13 -5.90 -2.82
C HIS A 86 12.34 -5.28 -2.11
N PRO A 87 13.24 -6.07 -1.49
CA PRO A 87 14.40 -5.52 -0.77
C PRO A 87 15.30 -4.60 -1.60
N SER A 88 15.42 -4.87 -2.90
CA SER A 88 16.29 -4.08 -3.79
C SER A 88 15.69 -2.74 -4.26
N VAL A 89 14.41 -2.47 -3.96
CA VAL A 89 13.75 -1.22 -4.35
C VAL A 89 13.37 -0.39 -3.13
N ASP A 90 13.35 0.92 -3.26
CA ASP A 90 12.92 1.86 -2.23
C ASP A 90 11.40 2.15 -2.28
N GLU A 91 10.66 1.32 -2.99
CA GLU A 91 9.22 1.42 -3.23
C GLU A 91 8.46 0.59 -2.19
N PHE A 92 7.68 1.24 -1.33
CA PHE A 92 6.82 0.57 -0.34
C PHE A 92 5.40 0.33 -0.87
N GLY A 93 5.04 0.96 -1.96
CA GLY A 93 3.78 0.78 -2.65
C GLY A 93 3.72 1.57 -3.95
N HIS A 94 2.70 1.33 -4.75
CA HIS A 94 2.38 2.13 -5.93
C HIS A 94 0.88 2.21 -6.17
N VAL A 95 0.47 3.29 -6.81
CA VAL A 95 -0.92 3.58 -7.18
C VAL A 95 -1.09 3.34 -8.67
N HIS A 96 -1.99 2.46 -9.06
CA HIS A 96 -2.33 2.22 -10.45
C HIS A 96 -3.18 3.34 -11.06
N ARG A 97 -3.28 3.37 -12.39
CA ARG A 97 -4.09 4.39 -13.10
C ARG A 97 -5.56 4.38 -12.70
N SER A 98 -6.10 3.20 -12.42
CA SER A 98 -7.48 2.99 -11.99
C SER A 98 -7.71 3.20 -10.48
N GLY A 99 -6.67 3.50 -9.71
CA GLY A 99 -6.76 3.91 -8.31
C GLY A 99 -6.52 2.82 -7.28
N PHE A 100 -6.47 1.53 -7.64
CA PHE A 100 -6.05 0.50 -6.70
C PHE A 100 -4.55 0.60 -6.42
N LEU A 101 -4.11 0.04 -5.30
CA LEU A 101 -2.73 0.07 -4.88
C LEU A 101 -2.18 -1.34 -4.70
N HIS A 102 -0.91 -1.53 -5.03
CA HIS A 102 -0.11 -2.57 -4.41
C HIS A 102 0.77 -1.93 -3.35
N LEU A 103 0.74 -2.44 -2.14
CA LEU A 103 1.55 -1.97 -1.02
C LEU A 103 1.74 -3.06 0.01
N THR A 104 2.71 -2.89 0.88
CA THR A 104 2.90 -3.75 2.04
C THR A 104 1.99 -3.30 3.18
N VAL A 105 1.51 -4.24 3.98
CA VAL A 105 0.74 -3.96 5.20
C VAL A 105 1.39 -4.65 6.39
N GLU A 106 1.09 -4.16 7.59
CA GLU A 106 1.52 -4.86 8.80
C GLU A 106 0.92 -6.28 8.83
N PRO A 107 1.71 -7.31 9.16
CA PRO A 107 1.23 -8.69 9.20
C PRO A 107 -0.03 -8.86 10.05
N ALA A 108 -0.13 -8.13 11.17
CA ALA A 108 -1.28 -8.17 12.06
C ALA A 108 -2.56 -7.58 11.45
N ALA A 109 -2.45 -6.64 10.50
CA ALA A 109 -3.59 -6.00 9.85
C ALA A 109 -4.11 -6.79 8.63
N LEU A 110 -3.27 -7.63 8.04
CA LEU A 110 -3.59 -8.34 6.79
C LEU A 110 -4.89 -9.16 6.87
N PRO A 111 -5.12 -10.01 7.89
CA PRO A 111 -6.36 -10.78 7.97
C PRO A 111 -7.61 -9.90 8.02
N ALA A 112 -7.59 -8.82 8.81
CA ALA A 112 -8.72 -7.92 8.96
C ALA A 112 -9.03 -7.20 7.64
N LEU A 113 -8.01 -6.70 6.93
CA LEU A 113 -8.20 -6.04 5.63
C LEU A 113 -8.82 -6.97 4.58
N VAL A 114 -8.40 -8.24 4.58
CA VAL A 114 -8.96 -9.26 3.68
C VAL A 114 -10.40 -9.61 4.08
N ASP A 115 -10.65 -9.92 5.36
CA ASP A 115 -11.95 -10.33 5.85
C ASP A 115 -13.00 -9.23 5.69
N LEU A 116 -12.63 -7.98 5.93
CA LEU A 116 -13.49 -6.81 5.76
C LEU A 116 -13.69 -6.38 4.31
N GLY A 117 -13.03 -7.05 3.35
CA GLY A 117 -13.22 -6.83 1.92
C GLY A 117 -12.49 -5.62 1.35
N TRP A 118 -11.45 -5.10 2.03
CA TRP A 118 -10.66 -3.97 1.57
C TRP A 118 -9.49 -4.35 0.67
N ALA A 119 -8.98 -5.57 0.84
CA ALA A 119 -7.78 -6.02 0.13
C ALA A 119 -7.81 -7.50 -0.19
N GLU A 120 -6.91 -7.92 -1.04
CA GLU A 120 -6.55 -9.32 -1.25
C GLU A 120 -5.02 -9.49 -1.32
N PRO A 121 -4.48 -10.66 -0.91
CA PRO A 121 -3.06 -10.92 -1.03
C PRO A 121 -2.60 -10.88 -2.49
N HIS A 122 -1.45 -10.26 -2.75
CA HIS A 122 -0.86 -10.25 -4.08
C HIS A 122 -0.31 -11.64 -4.44
N PRO A 123 -0.56 -12.19 -5.63
CA PRO A 123 -0.07 -13.53 -6.00
C PRO A 123 1.46 -13.67 -6.03
N ILE A 124 2.21 -12.56 -6.12
CA ILE A 124 3.68 -12.56 -6.03
C ILE A 124 4.19 -13.10 -4.68
N THR A 125 3.39 -13.00 -3.62
CA THR A 125 3.74 -13.47 -2.28
C THR A 125 3.98 -14.98 -2.18
N ARG A 126 3.59 -15.74 -3.21
CA ARG A 126 3.92 -17.16 -3.33
C ARG A 126 5.40 -17.42 -3.60
N ARG A 127 6.14 -16.38 -3.99
CA ARG A 127 7.58 -16.45 -4.25
C ARG A 127 8.34 -15.98 -3.00
N PRO A 128 9.26 -16.79 -2.46
CA PRO A 128 9.93 -16.50 -1.18
C PRO A 128 10.82 -15.26 -1.20
N GLU A 129 11.22 -14.79 -2.36
CA GLU A 129 11.97 -13.53 -2.52
C GLU A 129 11.14 -12.27 -2.31
N PHE A 130 9.80 -12.39 -2.23
CA PHE A 130 8.88 -11.28 -1.96
C PHE A 130 8.25 -11.42 -0.58
N PRO A 131 7.97 -10.30 0.12
CA PRO A 131 7.29 -10.37 1.41
C PRO A 131 5.84 -10.83 1.25
N ASP A 132 5.36 -11.61 2.19
CA ASP A 132 3.97 -12.10 2.27
C ASP A 132 2.96 -11.01 2.67
N THR A 133 3.46 -9.82 2.95
CA THR A 133 2.68 -8.64 3.34
C THR A 133 2.17 -7.80 2.18
N ILE A 134 2.52 -8.13 0.93
CA ILE A 134 2.05 -7.38 -0.24
C ILE A 134 0.59 -7.71 -0.53
N VAL A 135 -0.22 -6.67 -0.63
CA VAL A 135 -1.64 -6.77 -0.97
C VAL A 135 -1.99 -5.90 -2.17
N MET A 136 -3.09 -6.25 -2.84
CA MET A 136 -3.88 -5.30 -3.59
C MET A 136 -4.88 -4.67 -2.62
N LEU A 137 -4.75 -3.37 -2.38
CA LEU A 137 -5.78 -2.56 -1.73
C LEU A 137 -6.71 -2.04 -2.83
N TYR A 138 -8.00 -2.35 -2.72
CA TYR A 138 -8.96 -1.97 -3.75
C TYR A 138 -9.10 -0.47 -3.89
N ALA A 139 -9.34 -0.03 -5.12
CA ALA A 139 -9.51 1.37 -5.46
C ALA A 139 -10.64 2.01 -4.64
N PRO A 140 -10.40 3.12 -3.94
CA PRO A 140 -11.47 3.86 -3.26
C PRO A 140 -12.42 4.49 -4.28
N ARG A 141 -13.73 4.32 -4.09
CA ARG A 141 -14.77 4.79 -5.01
C ARG A 141 -15.35 6.15 -4.62
N ASP A 142 -15.16 6.55 -3.37
CA ASP A 142 -15.68 7.77 -2.79
C ASP A 142 -14.84 8.24 -1.59
N GLU A 143 -15.27 9.33 -0.94
CA GLU A 143 -14.54 9.93 0.17
C GLU A 143 -14.43 8.99 1.38
N GLU A 144 -15.46 8.21 1.71
CA GLU A 144 -15.41 7.29 2.86
C GLU A 144 -14.38 6.18 2.62
N GLU A 145 -14.35 5.61 1.42
CA GLU A 145 -13.35 4.62 1.04
C GLU A 145 -11.95 5.22 0.91
N LEU A 146 -11.85 6.49 0.48
CA LEU A 146 -10.60 7.23 0.44
C LEU A 146 -9.99 7.40 1.84
N GLU A 147 -10.80 7.66 2.86
CA GLU A 147 -10.32 7.73 4.24
C GLU A 147 -9.71 6.40 4.68
N VAL A 148 -10.34 5.27 4.37
CA VAL A 148 -9.79 3.94 4.67
C VAL A 148 -8.50 3.69 3.89
N ALA A 149 -8.49 3.95 2.59
CA ALA A 149 -7.29 3.78 1.76
C ALA A 149 -6.13 4.64 2.25
N THR A 150 -6.41 5.87 2.68
CA THR A 150 -5.43 6.78 3.27
C THR A 150 -4.88 6.23 4.60
N ALA A 151 -5.73 5.65 5.45
CA ALA A 151 -5.32 5.06 6.70
C ALA A 151 -4.40 3.86 6.48
N VAL A 152 -4.73 2.97 5.55
CA VAL A 152 -3.89 1.83 5.17
C VAL A 152 -2.56 2.30 4.60
N LEU A 153 -2.58 3.29 3.72
CA LEU A 153 -1.37 3.89 3.15
C LEU A 153 -0.45 4.49 4.24
N ARG A 154 -1.01 5.22 5.19
CA ARG A 154 -0.26 5.79 6.33
C ARG A 154 0.36 4.71 7.21
N SER A 155 -0.36 3.62 7.46
CA SER A 155 0.15 2.47 8.22
C SER A 155 1.31 1.79 7.48
N SER A 156 1.18 1.55 6.18
CA SER A 156 2.26 1.03 5.32
C SER A 156 3.50 1.91 5.35
N TYR A 157 3.32 3.23 5.20
CA TYR A 157 4.39 4.21 5.32
C TYR A 157 5.07 4.18 6.70
N ALA A 158 4.28 4.16 7.78
CA ALA A 158 4.80 4.13 9.14
C ALA A 158 5.65 2.88 9.39
N GLN A 159 5.22 1.72 8.92
CA GLN A 159 6.00 0.47 8.96
C GLN A 159 7.34 0.64 8.24
N ALA A 160 7.34 1.16 7.02
CA ALA A 160 8.56 1.34 6.24
C ALA A 160 9.56 2.29 6.90
N VAL A 161 9.09 3.38 7.52
CA VAL A 161 9.93 4.37 8.19
C VAL A 161 10.44 3.88 9.55
N THR A 162 9.62 3.14 10.31
CA THR A 162 9.98 2.66 11.66
C THR A 162 11.03 1.58 11.59
N ASP A 163 10.86 0.63 10.68
CA ASP A 163 11.82 -0.47 10.49
C ASP A 163 13.18 0.05 10.01
N GLY A 164 13.21 1.08 9.16
CA GLY A 164 14.45 1.75 8.76
C GLY A 164 15.18 2.49 9.90
N ARG A 165 14.48 2.88 10.98
CA ARG A 165 15.10 3.52 12.17
C ARG A 165 15.66 2.50 13.16
N SER A 166 15.03 1.35 13.29
CA SER A 166 15.47 0.31 14.23
C SER A 166 16.83 -0.28 13.86
N ASN A 167 17.17 -0.30 12.57
CA ASN A 167 18.47 -0.79 12.09
C ASN A 167 19.61 0.26 12.20
N SER A 168 19.27 1.53 12.32
CA SER A 168 20.29 2.63 12.40
C SER A 168 20.76 2.89 13.83
N GLY A 169 20.18 2.25 14.83
CA GLY A 169 20.41 2.50 16.27
C GLY A 169 21.41 1.58 16.97
N VAL A 170 21.99 0.61 16.27
CA VAL A 170 22.98 -0.32 16.85
C VAL A 170 24.35 -0.06 16.25
N ARG A 171 25.06 0.90 16.80
CA ARG A 171 26.53 1.03 16.74
C ARG A 171 27.07 1.39 18.11
#